data_dbb03affe1a991678ba906658d953060
#
_entry.id   dbb03affe1a991678ba906658d953060
#
_cell.length_a   1.000
_cell.length_b   1.000
_cell.length_c   1.000
_cell.angle_alpha   90.00
_cell.angle_beta   90.00
_cell.angle_gamma   90.00
#
_symmetry.space_group_name_H-M   'P 1'
#
loop_
_entity.id
_entity.type
_entity.pdbx_description
1 polymer ?
#
loop_
_entity_poly.entity_id
_entity_poly.type
_entity_poly.pdbx_seq_one_letter_code
_entity_poly.pdbx_strand_id
1 'polypeptide(L)'
;RLPVEVIPNVIDTSLFVPSDKEEARKSLSLPLDKKIILMGAARINDPIKGFEYLVKALSILKERKGEEDYFLVLFGGIKGDDSFLSEIPIPYVCMGSLSDPSMIAKLYAAADVTVVASLYETFGQTIIEGMACGCPAVSFDNSGQTDIINHLENGYLAKYKDTDDLATGIKWVIDNREPLRLDEACIRKVHDCYQESVVAGRYIDLYRSLTSP
;
A
#
# COMPACT_ATOMS: atom_id res chain seq x y z
N ARG A 1 -16.77 5.60 -31.96
CA ARG A 1 -16.41 5.70 -30.53
C ARG A 1 -15.58 6.97 -30.34
N LEU A 2 -15.90 7.78 -29.33
CA LEU A 2 -15.04 8.88 -28.95
C LEU A 2 -13.74 8.32 -28.34
N PRO A 3 -12.57 8.93 -28.60
CA PRO A 3 -11.34 8.57 -27.95
C PRO A 3 -11.46 8.80 -26.43
N VAL A 4 -10.92 7.87 -25.65
CA VAL A 4 -10.88 7.96 -24.18
C VAL A 4 -9.41 7.94 -23.76
N GLU A 5 -9.02 8.94 -22.99
CA GLU A 5 -7.70 9.02 -22.36
C GLU A 5 -7.86 8.76 -20.87
N VAL A 6 -7.01 7.91 -20.30
CA VAL A 6 -6.97 7.64 -18.86
C VAL A 6 -5.79 8.39 -18.27
N ILE A 7 -6.07 9.37 -17.41
CA ILE A 7 -5.05 10.13 -16.69
C ILE A 7 -5.18 9.80 -15.21
N PRO A 8 -4.10 9.33 -14.55
CA PRO A 8 -4.14 8.91 -13.16
C PRO A 8 -4.28 10.09 -12.20
N ASN A 9 -4.60 9.79 -10.93
CA ASN A 9 -4.47 10.76 -9.85
C ASN A 9 -3.00 11.10 -9.61
N VAL A 10 -2.78 12.28 -9.04
CA VAL A 10 -1.48 12.81 -8.65
C VAL A 10 -1.16 12.46 -7.19
N ILE A 11 0.13 12.37 -6.85
CA ILE A 11 0.63 12.29 -5.48
C ILE A 11 1.57 13.46 -5.19
N ASP A 12 1.45 14.04 -4.00
CA ASP A 12 2.39 15.04 -3.51
C ASP A 12 3.70 14.38 -3.09
N THR A 13 4.68 14.38 -4.00
CA THR A 13 6.02 13.81 -3.77
C THR A 13 6.93 14.71 -2.93
N SER A 14 6.47 15.86 -2.46
CA SER A 14 7.17 16.65 -1.45
C SER A 14 6.81 16.24 -0.03
N LEU A 15 5.64 15.65 0.15
CA LEU A 15 5.11 15.17 1.42
C LEU A 15 5.35 13.67 1.61
N PHE A 16 4.96 12.86 0.62
CA PHE A 16 5.21 11.42 0.62
C PHE A 16 6.58 11.15 0.03
N VAL A 17 7.57 11.10 0.91
CA VAL A 17 9.00 10.90 0.56
C VAL A 17 9.60 9.80 1.43
N PRO A 18 10.63 9.11 0.95
CA PRO A 18 11.37 8.19 1.78
C PRO A 18 11.96 8.88 3.00
N SER A 19 11.91 8.24 4.14
CA SER A 19 12.57 8.69 5.37
C SER A 19 13.20 7.51 6.10
N ASP A 20 14.00 7.80 7.13
CA ASP A 20 14.66 6.75 7.90
C ASP A 20 13.61 5.88 8.61
N LYS A 21 13.65 4.58 8.33
CA LYS A 21 12.69 3.59 8.84
C LYS A 21 12.79 3.45 10.36
N GLU A 22 14.00 3.44 10.90
CA GLU A 22 14.20 3.26 12.33
C GLU A 22 13.75 4.49 13.12
N GLU A 23 14.05 5.69 12.62
CA GLU A 23 13.55 6.95 13.20
C GLU A 23 12.02 7.03 13.13
N ALA A 24 11.43 6.65 12.00
CA ALA A 24 9.97 6.59 11.84
C ALA A 24 9.34 5.64 12.87
N ARG A 25 9.90 4.43 13.05
CA ARG A 25 9.44 3.46 14.05
C ARG A 25 9.55 3.99 15.46
N LYS A 26 10.70 4.58 15.83
CA LYS A 26 10.90 5.19 17.14
C LYS A 26 9.90 6.30 17.43
N SER A 27 9.68 7.19 16.47
CA SER A 27 8.72 8.30 16.60
C SER A 27 7.27 7.85 16.78
N LEU A 28 6.94 6.68 16.25
CA LEU A 28 5.61 6.06 16.30
C LEU A 28 5.47 5.01 17.42
N SER A 29 6.53 4.79 18.22
CA SER A 29 6.60 3.74 19.26
C SER A 29 6.30 2.34 18.70
N LEU A 30 6.76 2.06 17.49
CA LEU A 30 6.62 0.76 16.83
C LEU A 30 7.83 -0.14 17.10
N PRO A 31 7.67 -1.47 17.07
CA PRO A 31 8.78 -2.41 17.30
C PRO A 31 9.86 -2.26 16.23
N LEU A 32 11.13 -2.30 16.65
CA LEU A 32 12.30 -2.17 15.76
C LEU A 32 12.70 -3.52 15.15
N ASP A 33 12.43 -4.60 15.86
CA ASP A 33 12.84 -5.97 15.58
C ASP A 33 11.82 -6.80 14.78
N LYS A 34 10.63 -6.26 14.53
CA LYS A 34 9.54 -6.98 13.84
C LYS A 34 9.38 -6.54 12.38
N LYS A 35 8.82 -7.44 11.56
CA LYS A 35 8.37 -7.12 10.20
C LYS A 35 7.01 -6.44 10.27
N ILE A 36 6.95 -5.17 9.89
CA ILE A 36 5.74 -4.35 9.98
C ILE A 36 4.94 -4.45 8.69
N ILE A 37 3.72 -4.99 8.82
CA ILE A 37 2.70 -5.02 7.79
C ILE A 37 1.75 -3.85 8.05
N LEU A 38 1.50 -3.02 7.04
CA LEU A 38 0.63 -1.84 7.16
C LEU A 38 -0.65 -2.04 6.33
N MET A 39 -1.79 -1.76 6.91
CA MET A 39 -3.05 -1.58 6.19
C MET A 39 -3.67 -0.24 6.55
N GLY A 40 -3.92 0.57 5.53
CA GLY A 40 -4.60 1.86 5.66
C GLY A 40 -5.86 1.95 4.81
N ALA A 41 -6.93 2.51 5.37
CA ALA A 41 -8.17 2.77 4.64
C ALA A 41 -8.96 3.91 5.29
N ALA A 42 -9.77 4.62 4.51
CA ALA A 42 -10.70 5.60 5.10
C ALA A 42 -11.63 4.94 6.12
N ARG A 43 -12.00 3.67 5.88
CA ARG A 43 -12.76 2.82 6.80
C ARG A 43 -12.24 1.39 6.72
N ILE A 44 -11.62 0.90 7.81
CA ILE A 44 -10.97 -0.41 7.87
C ILE A 44 -11.98 -1.54 7.70
N ASN A 45 -13.12 -1.44 8.38
CA ASN A 45 -14.17 -2.46 8.36
C ASN A 45 -15.20 -2.29 7.22
N ASP A 46 -14.86 -1.56 6.16
CA ASP A 46 -15.64 -1.59 4.93
C ASP A 46 -15.36 -2.94 4.22
N PRO A 47 -16.39 -3.76 3.93
CA PRO A 47 -16.21 -5.07 3.30
C PRO A 47 -15.41 -5.01 1.98
N ILE A 48 -15.51 -3.89 1.24
CA ILE A 48 -14.76 -3.70 -0.01
C ILE A 48 -13.24 -3.62 0.23
N LYS A 49 -12.80 -3.25 1.44
CA LYS A 49 -11.37 -3.13 1.79
C LYS A 49 -10.72 -4.47 2.13
N GLY A 50 -11.52 -5.54 2.23
CA GLY A 50 -11.03 -6.90 2.30
C GLY A 50 -10.23 -7.23 3.57
N PHE A 51 -10.55 -6.59 4.71
CA PHE A 51 -9.89 -6.85 5.99
C PHE A 51 -9.89 -8.34 6.35
N GLU A 52 -10.99 -9.04 6.07
CA GLU A 52 -11.09 -10.49 6.31
C GLU A 52 -10.05 -11.33 5.55
N TYR A 53 -9.69 -10.90 4.32
CA TYR A 53 -8.65 -11.58 3.55
C TYR A 53 -7.26 -11.33 4.13
N LEU A 54 -7.01 -10.12 4.63
CA LEU A 54 -5.77 -9.84 5.35
C LEU A 54 -5.66 -10.70 6.60
N VAL A 55 -6.69 -10.78 7.45
CA VAL A 55 -6.69 -11.59 8.67
C VAL A 55 -6.39 -13.06 8.35
N LYS A 56 -7.04 -13.62 7.32
CA LYS A 56 -6.77 -14.99 6.87
C LYS A 56 -5.32 -15.18 6.39
N ALA A 57 -4.81 -14.23 5.59
CA ALA A 57 -3.42 -14.26 5.13
C ALA A 57 -2.41 -14.17 6.28
N LEU A 58 -2.70 -13.35 7.31
CA LEU A 58 -1.89 -13.27 8.53
C LEU A 58 -1.90 -14.57 9.34
N SER A 59 -3.04 -15.28 9.38
CA SER A 59 -3.12 -16.61 10.02
C SER A 59 -2.22 -17.62 9.29
N ILE A 60 -2.24 -17.61 7.96
CA ILE A 60 -1.39 -18.47 7.14
C ILE A 60 0.10 -18.14 7.36
N LEU A 61 0.46 -16.85 7.40
CA LEU A 61 1.84 -16.44 7.68
C LEU A 61 2.33 -16.91 9.05
N LYS A 62 1.49 -16.78 10.07
CA LYS A 62 1.78 -17.26 11.43
C LYS A 62 1.99 -18.77 11.50
N GLU A 63 1.23 -19.56 10.71
CA GLU A 63 1.32 -21.02 10.66
C GLU A 63 2.53 -21.52 9.85
N ARG A 64 2.92 -20.77 8.82
CA ARG A 64 4.13 -21.04 8.03
C ARG A 64 5.35 -20.73 8.88
N LYS A 65 5.72 -21.66 9.79
CA LYS A 65 6.84 -21.55 10.74
C LYS A 65 8.08 -20.93 10.09
N GLY A 66 8.27 -19.64 10.29
CA GLY A 66 9.46 -18.85 9.96
C GLY A 66 9.96 -18.17 11.22
N GLU A 67 11.22 -17.76 11.23
CA GLU A 67 11.83 -16.98 12.34
C GLU A 67 11.28 -15.53 12.40
N GLU A 68 10.38 -15.17 11.47
CA GLU A 68 9.91 -13.80 11.32
C GLU A 68 8.76 -13.48 12.27
N ASP A 69 8.98 -12.47 13.07
CA ASP A 69 7.98 -11.88 13.95
C ASP A 69 7.24 -10.74 13.23
N TYR A 70 6.00 -10.97 12.87
CA TYR A 70 5.15 -9.98 12.21
C TYR A 70 4.43 -9.08 13.22
N PHE A 71 4.24 -7.83 12.83
CA PHE A 71 3.44 -6.85 13.57
C PHE A 71 2.54 -6.09 12.60
N LEU A 72 1.25 -6.02 12.90
CA LEU A 72 0.29 -5.31 12.05
C LEU A 72 0.05 -3.89 12.56
N VAL A 73 0.15 -2.92 11.67
CA VAL A 73 -0.26 -1.55 11.92
C VAL A 73 -1.49 -1.25 11.06
N LEU A 74 -2.54 -0.76 11.71
CA LEU A 74 -3.77 -0.35 11.06
C LEU A 74 -3.97 1.16 11.23
N PHE A 75 -4.39 1.85 10.17
CA PHE A 75 -4.90 3.21 10.30
C PHE A 75 -6.16 3.41 9.45
N GLY A 76 -7.09 4.20 9.98
CA GLY A 76 -8.37 4.50 9.36
C GLY A 76 -9.53 4.44 10.34
N GLY A 77 -10.70 4.89 9.89
CA GLY A 77 -11.92 4.87 10.69
C GLY A 77 -12.48 3.47 10.86
N ILE A 78 -13.22 3.28 11.95
CA ILE A 78 -14.03 2.09 12.21
C ILE A 78 -15.48 2.56 12.36
N LYS A 79 -16.41 1.91 11.65
CA LYS A 79 -17.84 2.19 11.79
C LYS A 79 -18.47 1.13 12.68
N GLY A 80 -19.07 1.57 13.81
CA GLY A 80 -19.72 0.67 14.74
C GLY A 80 -18.75 -0.01 15.70
N ASP A 81 -18.95 -1.30 15.94
CA ASP A 81 -18.16 -2.12 16.85
C ASP A 81 -16.78 -2.47 16.26
N ASP A 82 -15.78 -2.57 17.11
CA ASP A 82 -14.40 -2.91 16.79
C ASP A 82 -14.03 -4.36 17.15
N SER A 83 -15.02 -5.18 17.55
CA SER A 83 -14.81 -6.59 17.95
C SER A 83 -14.09 -7.44 16.89
N PHE A 84 -14.23 -7.09 15.60
CA PHE A 84 -13.54 -7.75 14.50
C PHE A 84 -11.99 -7.67 14.62
N LEU A 85 -11.46 -6.71 15.35
CA LEU A 85 -10.02 -6.61 15.60
C LEU A 85 -9.49 -7.77 16.45
N SER A 86 -10.36 -8.41 17.25
CA SER A 86 -10.00 -9.60 18.05
C SER A 86 -9.66 -10.84 17.19
N GLU A 87 -10.01 -10.84 15.91
CA GLU A 87 -9.69 -11.90 14.96
C GLU A 87 -8.25 -11.83 14.42
N ILE A 88 -7.53 -10.72 14.69
CA ILE A 88 -6.15 -10.54 14.22
C ILE A 88 -5.23 -11.53 14.93
N PRO A 89 -4.54 -12.42 14.19
CA PRO A 89 -3.79 -13.53 14.79
C PRO A 89 -2.38 -13.18 15.29
N ILE A 90 -1.90 -11.95 15.03
CA ILE A 90 -0.57 -11.46 15.36
C ILE A 90 -0.66 -10.17 16.20
N PRO A 91 0.41 -9.74 16.89
CA PRO A 91 0.43 -8.47 17.58
C PRO A 91 0.13 -7.30 16.62
N TYR A 92 -0.66 -6.33 17.08
CA TYR A 92 -1.07 -5.20 16.26
C TYR A 92 -1.24 -3.90 17.05
N VAL A 93 -1.30 -2.80 16.33
CA VAL A 93 -1.78 -1.50 16.81
C VAL A 93 -2.77 -0.90 15.81
N CYS A 94 -3.85 -0.30 16.32
CA CYS A 94 -4.79 0.47 15.51
C CYS A 94 -4.62 1.97 15.86
N MET A 95 -4.15 2.76 14.89
CA MET A 95 -3.87 4.19 15.04
C MET A 95 -5.13 5.07 14.91
N GLY A 96 -6.28 4.45 14.57
CA GLY A 96 -7.51 5.19 14.31
C GLY A 96 -7.46 6.03 13.04
N SER A 97 -8.41 6.98 12.92
CA SER A 97 -8.46 7.92 11.80
C SER A 97 -7.33 8.94 11.92
N LEU A 98 -6.54 9.07 10.86
CA LEU A 98 -5.46 10.06 10.77
C LEU A 98 -5.85 11.13 9.75
N SER A 99 -5.73 12.41 10.15
CA SER A 99 -5.98 13.56 9.29
C SER A 99 -4.69 14.29 8.88
N ASP A 100 -3.57 14.00 9.58
CA ASP A 100 -2.26 14.57 9.25
C ASP A 100 -1.55 13.67 8.22
N PRO A 101 -1.37 14.14 6.97
CA PRO A 101 -0.69 13.35 5.96
C PRO A 101 0.78 13.07 6.28
N SER A 102 1.43 13.91 7.09
CA SER A 102 2.82 13.70 7.51
C SER A 102 2.95 12.48 8.44
N MET A 103 1.93 12.23 9.27
CA MET A 103 1.84 11.04 10.09
C MET A 103 1.63 9.78 9.24
N ILE A 104 0.81 9.88 8.18
CA ILE A 104 0.57 8.78 7.24
C ILE A 104 1.86 8.45 6.48
N ALA A 105 2.60 9.46 6.00
CA ALA A 105 3.90 9.26 5.34
C ALA A 105 4.90 8.55 6.26
N LYS A 106 4.95 8.91 7.56
CA LYS A 106 5.78 8.21 8.55
C LYS A 106 5.39 6.75 8.75
N LEU A 107 4.10 6.43 8.71
CA LEU A 107 3.63 5.04 8.80
C LEU A 107 4.10 4.21 7.61
N TYR A 108 4.02 4.76 6.39
CA TYR A 108 4.58 4.09 5.21
C TYR A 108 6.09 3.90 5.31
N ALA A 109 6.84 4.91 5.77
CA ALA A 109 8.29 4.78 5.94
C ALA A 109 8.66 3.72 7.00
N ALA A 110 7.86 3.59 8.07
CA ALA A 110 8.07 2.61 9.14
C ALA A 110 7.77 1.16 8.70
N ALA A 111 6.91 0.97 7.70
CA ALA A 111 6.42 -0.34 7.28
C ALA A 111 7.42 -1.09 6.39
N ASP A 112 7.38 -2.41 6.41
CA ASP A 112 8.10 -3.28 5.46
C ASP A 112 7.29 -3.56 4.21
N VAL A 113 5.97 -3.60 4.34
CA VAL A 113 5.03 -3.84 3.26
C VAL A 113 3.69 -3.18 3.56
N THR A 114 3.07 -2.60 2.53
CA THR A 114 1.67 -2.14 2.59
C THR A 114 0.77 -3.21 1.97
N VAL A 115 -0.32 -3.58 2.64
CA VAL A 115 -1.30 -4.54 2.10
C VAL A 115 -2.60 -3.83 1.79
N VAL A 116 -3.03 -3.93 0.54
CA VAL A 116 -4.30 -3.40 0.03
C VAL A 116 -5.13 -4.58 -0.48
N ALA A 117 -5.83 -5.25 0.43
CA ALA A 117 -6.65 -6.42 0.14
C ALA A 117 -8.03 -6.07 -0.45
N SER A 118 -8.16 -4.87 -1.01
CA SER A 118 -9.43 -4.36 -1.53
C SER A 118 -9.97 -5.24 -2.66
N LEU A 119 -11.27 -5.50 -2.60
CA LEU A 119 -11.98 -6.24 -3.64
C LEU A 119 -12.21 -5.40 -4.90
N TYR A 120 -12.15 -4.09 -4.76
CA TYR A 120 -12.24 -3.14 -5.84
C TYR A 120 -11.56 -1.82 -5.46
N GLU A 121 -10.72 -1.30 -6.32
CA GLU A 121 -10.12 0.03 -6.25
C GLU A 121 -10.27 0.74 -7.59
N THR A 122 -10.75 1.98 -7.56
CA THR A 122 -10.79 2.80 -8.78
C THR A 122 -9.42 3.23 -9.23
N PHE A 123 -8.52 3.46 -8.27
CA PHE A 123 -7.14 3.86 -8.52
C PHE A 123 -6.17 3.13 -7.59
N GLY A 124 -6.20 3.37 -6.28
CA GLY A 124 -5.26 2.82 -5.31
C GLY A 124 -4.36 3.88 -4.68
N GLN A 125 -4.98 4.95 -4.16
CA GLN A 125 -4.26 6.07 -3.56
C GLN A 125 -3.27 5.62 -2.48
N THR A 126 -3.68 4.72 -1.59
CA THR A 126 -2.82 4.19 -0.51
C THR A 126 -1.60 3.41 -1.04
N ILE A 127 -1.69 2.85 -2.25
CA ILE A 127 -0.57 2.16 -2.89
C ILE A 127 0.48 3.17 -3.33
N ILE A 128 0.08 4.23 -4.07
CA ILE A 128 1.04 5.22 -4.55
C ILE A 128 1.64 6.05 -3.41
N GLU A 129 0.89 6.31 -2.33
CA GLU A 129 1.41 6.95 -1.11
C GLU A 129 2.51 6.10 -0.47
N GLY A 130 2.26 4.80 -0.28
CA GLY A 130 3.24 3.86 0.23
C GLY A 130 4.48 3.78 -0.67
N MET A 131 4.28 3.62 -1.97
CA MET A 131 5.37 3.52 -2.94
C MET A 131 6.20 4.81 -3.03
N ALA A 132 5.59 5.98 -2.88
CA ALA A 132 6.30 7.26 -2.81
C ALA A 132 7.26 7.32 -1.60
N CYS A 133 6.87 6.70 -0.48
CA CYS A 133 7.71 6.55 0.72
C CYS A 133 8.69 5.36 0.64
N GLY A 134 8.79 4.67 -0.50
CA GLY A 134 9.63 3.49 -0.66
C GLY A 134 9.07 2.23 0.01
N CYS A 135 7.76 2.16 0.29
CA CYS A 135 7.11 0.98 0.85
C CYS A 135 6.40 0.18 -0.26
N PRO A 136 6.89 -1.02 -0.61
CA PRO A 136 6.25 -1.85 -1.62
C PRO A 136 4.86 -2.32 -1.16
N ALA A 137 3.99 -2.56 -2.14
CA ALA A 137 2.62 -2.98 -1.87
C ALA A 137 2.34 -4.41 -2.31
N VAL A 138 1.41 -5.05 -1.58
CA VAL A 138 0.77 -6.30 -1.99
C VAL A 138 -0.72 -6.04 -2.13
N SER A 139 -1.28 -6.44 -3.26
CA SER A 139 -2.71 -6.28 -3.55
C SER A 139 -3.23 -7.45 -4.37
N PHE A 140 -4.54 -7.53 -4.55
CA PHE A 140 -5.11 -8.50 -5.49
C PHE A 140 -4.91 -8.05 -6.95
N ASP A 141 -4.75 -9.02 -7.85
CA ASP A 141 -4.66 -8.81 -9.31
C ASP A 141 -6.06 -8.51 -9.88
N ASN A 142 -6.54 -7.30 -9.62
CA ASN A 142 -7.83 -6.81 -10.13
C ASN A 142 -7.92 -5.28 -10.06
N SER A 143 -8.77 -4.68 -10.88
CA SER A 143 -9.10 -3.24 -10.90
C SER A 143 -7.89 -2.28 -10.92
N GLY A 144 -8.00 -1.07 -10.36
CA GLY A 144 -7.01 0.00 -10.52
C GLY A 144 -5.61 -0.25 -9.95
N GLN A 145 -5.45 -1.19 -9.01
CA GLN A 145 -4.15 -1.52 -8.44
C GLN A 145 -3.19 -2.18 -9.46
N THR A 146 -3.71 -2.81 -10.50
CA THR A 146 -2.91 -3.45 -11.55
C THR A 146 -2.18 -2.45 -12.46
N ASP A 147 -2.64 -1.20 -12.50
CA ASP A 147 -1.96 -0.12 -13.24
C ASP A 147 -0.75 0.42 -12.46
N ILE A 148 -0.74 0.22 -11.14
CA ILE A 148 0.27 0.77 -10.23
C ILE A 148 1.36 -0.28 -9.94
N ILE A 149 0.96 -1.48 -9.56
CA ILE A 149 1.88 -2.55 -9.16
C ILE A 149 2.32 -3.33 -10.39
N ASN A 150 3.61 -3.28 -10.68
CA ASN A 150 4.28 -4.20 -11.59
C ASN A 150 4.68 -5.43 -10.77
N HIS A 151 3.99 -6.56 -11.01
CA HIS A 151 4.19 -7.79 -10.24
C HIS A 151 5.65 -8.25 -10.24
N LEU A 152 6.21 -8.49 -9.03
CA LEU A 152 7.58 -8.89 -8.75
C LEU A 152 8.67 -7.84 -9.09
N GLU A 153 8.28 -6.60 -9.44
CA GLU A 153 9.23 -5.51 -9.72
C GLU A 153 9.18 -4.41 -8.65
N ASN A 154 7.98 -3.98 -8.25
CA ASN A 154 7.76 -2.95 -7.25
C ASN A 154 6.71 -3.33 -6.19
N GLY A 155 6.25 -4.59 -6.22
CA GLY A 155 5.25 -5.12 -5.33
C GLY A 155 4.76 -6.48 -5.80
N TYR A 156 3.66 -6.95 -5.24
CA TYR A 156 3.10 -8.25 -5.56
C TYR A 156 1.59 -8.15 -5.84
N LEU A 157 1.17 -8.72 -6.97
CA LEU A 157 -0.24 -8.91 -7.31
C LEU A 157 -0.63 -10.36 -7.01
N ALA A 158 -1.40 -10.55 -5.97
CA ALA A 158 -1.94 -11.85 -5.58
C ALA A 158 -3.21 -12.15 -6.39
N LYS A 159 -3.45 -13.42 -6.67
CA LYS A 159 -4.69 -13.86 -7.31
C LYS A 159 -5.91 -13.35 -6.55
N TYR A 160 -6.90 -12.89 -7.29
CA TYR A 160 -8.10 -12.29 -6.70
C TYR A 160 -8.77 -13.19 -5.67
N LYS A 161 -8.91 -12.68 -4.44
CA LYS A 161 -9.50 -13.38 -3.28
C LYS A 161 -8.74 -14.63 -2.79
N ASP A 162 -7.55 -14.88 -3.28
CA ASP A 162 -6.71 -15.99 -2.83
C ASP A 162 -5.86 -15.54 -1.62
N THR A 163 -6.21 -16.04 -0.44
CA THR A 163 -5.54 -15.67 0.81
C THR A 163 -4.17 -16.33 0.97
N ASP A 164 -3.97 -17.53 0.37
CA ASP A 164 -2.68 -18.19 0.36
C ASP A 164 -1.68 -17.47 -0.52
N ASP A 165 -2.14 -16.96 -1.67
CA ASP A 165 -1.32 -16.17 -2.58
C ASP A 165 -1.06 -14.76 -2.00
N LEU A 166 -2.04 -14.17 -1.30
CA LEU A 166 -1.85 -12.91 -0.57
C LEU A 166 -0.77 -13.05 0.52
N ALA A 167 -0.81 -14.13 1.31
CA ALA A 167 0.21 -14.44 2.31
C ALA A 167 1.59 -14.67 1.66
N THR A 168 1.62 -15.38 0.53
CA THR A 168 2.84 -15.59 -0.25
C THR A 168 3.42 -14.27 -0.75
N GLY A 169 2.57 -13.36 -1.25
CA GLY A 169 2.98 -12.04 -1.70
C GLY A 169 3.55 -11.17 -0.59
N ILE A 170 2.93 -11.19 0.60
CA ILE A 170 3.44 -10.44 1.77
C ILE A 170 4.85 -10.92 2.14
N LYS A 171 5.02 -12.25 2.25
CA LYS A 171 6.33 -12.81 2.55
C LYS A 171 7.34 -12.50 1.45
N TRP A 172 6.96 -12.68 0.19
CA TRP A 172 7.85 -12.40 -0.94
C TRP A 172 8.35 -10.97 -0.95
N VAL A 173 7.48 -9.97 -0.71
CA VAL A 173 7.88 -8.56 -0.66
C VAL A 173 8.87 -8.33 0.48
N ILE A 174 8.61 -8.88 1.67
CA ILE A 174 9.47 -8.72 2.84
C ILE A 174 10.85 -9.33 2.60
N ASP A 175 10.92 -10.53 2.02
CA ASP A 175 12.17 -11.24 1.74
C ASP A 175 13.00 -10.59 0.62
N ASN A 176 12.33 -9.97 -0.35
CA ASN A 176 12.98 -9.46 -1.56
C ASN A 176 13.13 -7.93 -1.59
N ARG A 177 12.65 -7.21 -0.58
CA ARG A 177 12.70 -5.75 -0.56
C ARG A 177 14.11 -5.21 -0.75
N GLU A 178 15.07 -5.68 0.03
CA GLU A 178 16.48 -5.25 -0.07
C GLU A 178 17.21 -5.89 -1.27
N PRO A 179 17.16 -7.24 -1.45
CA PRO A 179 17.88 -7.87 -2.56
C PRO A 179 17.50 -7.35 -3.94
N LEU A 180 16.23 -7.03 -4.15
CA LEU A 180 15.71 -6.52 -5.43
C LEU A 180 15.53 -5.00 -5.47
N ARG A 181 15.87 -4.29 -4.37
CA ARG A 181 15.72 -2.84 -4.25
C ARG A 181 14.31 -2.39 -4.62
N LEU A 182 13.30 -3.07 -4.06
CA LEU A 182 11.90 -2.81 -4.38
C LEU A 182 11.46 -1.39 -4.00
N ASP A 183 12.05 -0.81 -2.96
CA ASP A 183 11.84 0.57 -2.53
C ASP A 183 12.22 1.58 -3.63
N GLU A 184 13.37 1.41 -4.28
CA GLU A 184 13.78 2.26 -5.39
C GLU A 184 12.88 2.09 -6.62
N ALA A 185 12.45 0.85 -6.90
CA ALA A 185 11.52 0.59 -7.99
C ALA A 185 10.15 1.25 -7.74
N CYS A 186 9.68 1.26 -6.48
CA CYS A 186 8.47 1.96 -6.05
C CYS A 186 8.59 3.47 -6.29
N ILE A 187 9.66 4.09 -5.77
CA ILE A 187 9.91 5.53 -5.89
C ILE A 187 9.98 5.93 -7.37
N ARG A 188 10.73 5.19 -8.17
CA ARG A 188 10.85 5.43 -9.60
C ARG A 188 9.50 5.37 -10.32
N LYS A 189 8.68 4.33 -10.08
CA LYS A 189 7.34 4.22 -10.67
C LYS A 189 6.47 5.43 -10.33
N VAL A 190 6.52 5.91 -9.08
CA VAL A 190 5.76 7.09 -8.66
C VAL A 190 6.24 8.35 -9.38
N HIS A 191 7.54 8.59 -9.42
CA HIS A 191 8.10 9.75 -10.11
C HIS A 191 7.81 9.75 -11.61
N ASP A 192 7.90 8.60 -12.26
CA ASP A 192 7.69 8.48 -13.70
C ASP A 192 6.22 8.60 -14.13
N CYS A 193 5.27 8.27 -13.22
CA CYS A 193 3.87 8.12 -13.61
C CYS A 193 2.89 9.02 -12.85
N TYR A 194 3.17 9.39 -11.59
CA TYR A 194 2.17 9.93 -10.67
C TYR A 194 2.54 11.27 -10.02
N GLN A 195 3.76 11.75 -10.18
CA GLN A 195 4.12 13.09 -9.68
C GLN A 195 3.39 14.20 -10.44
N GLU A 196 3.19 15.34 -9.78
CA GLU A 196 2.37 16.45 -10.27
C GLU A 196 2.76 16.91 -11.68
N SER A 197 4.06 17.11 -11.95
CA SER A 197 4.55 17.59 -13.25
C SER A 197 4.24 16.65 -14.41
N VAL A 198 4.31 15.33 -14.16
CA VAL A 198 4.01 14.29 -15.16
C VAL A 198 2.52 14.25 -15.47
N VAL A 199 1.70 14.20 -14.42
CA VAL A 199 0.24 14.14 -14.59
C VAL A 199 -0.31 15.41 -15.21
N ALA A 200 0.16 16.59 -14.76
CA ALA A 200 -0.21 17.88 -15.35
C ALA A 200 0.19 17.97 -16.84
N GLY A 201 1.39 17.45 -17.19
CA GLY A 201 1.83 17.36 -18.58
C GLY A 201 0.84 16.58 -19.46
N ARG A 202 0.34 15.44 -19.00
CA ARG A 202 -0.65 14.63 -19.73
C ARG A 202 -1.97 15.38 -19.96
N TYR A 203 -2.45 16.15 -18.99
CA TYR A 203 -3.62 17.03 -19.17
C TYR A 203 -3.36 18.11 -20.21
N ILE A 204 -2.19 18.76 -20.17
CA ILE A 204 -1.82 19.81 -21.12
C ILE A 204 -1.77 19.24 -22.54
N ASP A 205 -1.15 18.07 -22.72
CA ASP A 205 -1.02 17.42 -24.04
C ASP A 205 -2.41 16.99 -24.57
N LEU A 206 -3.27 16.48 -23.71
CA LEU A 206 -4.65 16.18 -24.09
C LEU A 206 -5.38 17.44 -24.57
N TYR A 207 -5.32 18.54 -23.81
CA TYR A 207 -5.97 19.81 -24.19
C TYR A 207 -5.43 20.35 -25.51
N ARG A 208 -4.11 20.28 -25.73
CA ARG A 208 -3.50 20.69 -27.01
C ARG A 208 -3.99 19.84 -28.18
N SER A 209 -4.13 18.54 -28.00
CA SER A 209 -4.61 17.63 -29.04
C SER A 209 -6.07 17.91 -29.45
N LEU A 210 -6.89 18.45 -28.53
CA LEU A 210 -8.29 18.83 -28.79
C LEU A 210 -8.47 20.21 -29.41
N THR A 211 -7.46 21.07 -29.28
CA THR A 211 -7.51 22.47 -29.75
C THR A 211 -6.69 22.71 -31.04
N SER A 212 -5.89 21.71 -31.44
CA SER A 212 -5.17 21.79 -32.71
C SER A 212 -6.14 21.55 -33.88
N PRO A 213 -6.15 22.43 -34.91
CA PRO A 213 -7.06 22.34 -36.04
C PRO A 213 -6.82 21.10 -36.90
#